data_af7742be6d25a2de86f18d875a547714
#
_entry.id   af7742be6d25a2de86f18d875a547714
#
_cell.length_a   1.000
_cell.length_b   1.000
_cell.length_c   1.000
_cell.angle_alpha   90.00
_cell.angle_beta   90.00
_cell.angle_gamma   90.00
#
_symmetry.space_group_name_H-M   'P 1'
#
loop_
_entity.id
_entity.type
_entity.pdbx_description
1 polymer ?
#
loop_
_entity_poly.entity_id
_entity_poly.type
_entity_poly.pdbx_seq_one_letter_code
_entity_poly.pdbx_strand_id
1 'polypeptide(L)'
;MSGYSDGGTITVYAGTQAREVERVLELVSREIRRLSRDGIDRHELKRTKEQMKGGLMLSLESSHSRMNKLAKDELISRAHTNLEDMILKIDGITPQQISQVAQDLFTPEKIALTGLGPLSSRQVKALSGQFQKIPA
;
A
#
# COMPACT_ATOMS: atom_id res chain seq x y z
N MET A 1 -2.51 1.23 -5.21
CA MET A 1 -1.86 -0.06 -5.46
C MET A 1 -2.25 -0.53 -6.84
N SER A 2 -1.28 -0.88 -7.66
CA SER A 2 -1.49 -1.40 -9.02
C SER A 2 -0.79 -2.76 -9.13
N GLY A 3 -1.48 -3.74 -9.71
CA GLY A 3 -0.95 -5.09 -9.94
C GLY A 3 -0.97 -5.42 -11.42
N TYR A 4 0.09 -6.05 -11.88
CA TYR A 4 0.29 -6.54 -13.24
C TYR A 4 0.57 -8.05 -13.17
N SER A 5 0.64 -8.72 -14.31
CA SER A 5 0.89 -10.18 -14.36
C SER A 5 2.29 -10.57 -13.85
N ASP A 6 3.25 -9.67 -13.94
CA ASP A 6 4.67 -9.86 -13.65
C ASP A 6 5.18 -8.99 -12.48
N GLY A 7 4.33 -8.17 -11.88
CA GLY A 7 4.74 -7.29 -10.79
C GLY A 7 3.61 -6.44 -10.22
N GLY A 8 3.97 -5.55 -9.32
CA GLY A 8 3.02 -4.62 -8.72
C GLY A 8 3.69 -3.44 -8.05
N THR A 9 2.93 -2.38 -7.79
CA THR A 9 3.41 -1.21 -7.08
C THR A 9 2.46 -0.81 -5.96
N ILE A 10 3.06 -0.40 -4.83
CA ILE A 10 2.36 0.33 -3.77
C ILE A 10 2.80 1.78 -3.89
N THR A 11 1.85 2.69 -4.09
CA THR A 11 2.13 4.10 -4.25
C THR A 11 1.50 4.88 -3.10
N VAL A 12 2.31 5.71 -2.45
CA VAL A 12 1.86 6.73 -1.51
C VAL A 12 1.92 8.07 -2.25
N TYR A 13 0.79 8.73 -2.36
CA TYR A 13 0.68 10.06 -2.96
C TYR A 13 0.37 11.09 -1.88
N ALA A 14 1.07 12.22 -1.92
CA ALA A 14 0.81 13.35 -1.04
C ALA A 14 0.96 14.67 -1.79
N GLY A 15 -0.05 15.52 -1.72
CA GLY A 15 0.02 16.92 -2.16
C GLY A 15 0.26 17.83 -0.95
N THR A 16 1.30 18.69 -1.04
CA THR A 16 1.67 19.57 0.06
C THR A 16 2.32 20.86 -0.45
N GLN A 17 2.50 21.85 0.43
CA GLN A 17 3.28 23.03 0.12
C GLN A 17 4.78 22.71 0.13
N ALA A 18 5.56 23.40 -0.70
CA ALA A 18 7.01 23.15 -0.82
C ALA A 18 7.76 23.19 0.53
N ARG A 19 7.34 24.04 1.45
CA ARG A 19 7.93 24.16 2.81
C ARG A 19 7.66 22.94 3.72
N GLU A 20 6.63 22.15 3.44
CA GLU A 20 6.20 21.02 4.26
C GLU A 20 6.64 19.66 3.70
N VAL A 21 7.28 19.66 2.53
CA VAL A 21 7.65 18.42 1.82
C VAL A 21 8.55 17.53 2.67
N GLU A 22 9.56 18.10 3.34
CA GLU A 22 10.48 17.34 4.20
C GLU A 22 9.72 16.67 5.34
N ARG A 23 8.79 17.39 5.98
CA ARG A 23 7.96 16.88 7.07
C ARG A 23 7.05 15.74 6.61
N VAL A 24 6.42 15.88 5.44
CA VAL A 24 5.55 14.82 4.88
C VAL A 24 6.36 13.56 4.61
N LEU A 25 7.54 13.68 4.01
CA LEU A 25 8.39 12.53 3.73
C LEU A 25 8.93 11.88 5.01
N GLU A 26 9.23 12.68 6.02
CA GLU A 26 9.63 12.17 7.33
C GLU A 26 8.51 11.37 8.00
N LEU A 27 7.26 11.84 7.91
CA LEU A 27 6.07 11.12 8.37
C LEU A 27 5.89 9.81 7.62
N VAL A 28 5.93 9.83 6.29
CA VAL A 28 5.81 8.61 5.47
C VAL A 28 6.91 7.61 5.81
N SER A 29 8.16 8.05 5.88
CA SER A 29 9.30 7.21 6.23
C SER A 29 9.19 6.61 7.63
N ARG A 30 8.65 7.37 8.58
CA ARG A 30 8.39 6.88 9.94
C ARG A 30 7.32 5.80 9.98
N GLU A 31 6.23 5.99 9.25
CA GLU A 31 5.16 4.99 9.19
C GLU A 31 5.60 3.70 8.48
N ILE A 32 6.39 3.81 7.42
CA ILE A 32 6.98 2.64 6.76
C ILE A 32 7.88 1.88 7.73
N ARG A 33 8.79 2.58 8.43
CA ARG A 33 9.67 1.94 9.43
C ARG A 33 8.87 1.31 10.58
N ARG A 34 7.84 1.99 11.07
CA ARG A 34 6.95 1.45 12.11
C ARG A 34 6.31 0.14 11.65
N LEU A 35 5.75 0.14 10.44
CA LEU A 35 5.10 -1.05 9.90
C LEU A 35 6.07 -2.22 9.69
N SER A 36 7.28 -1.94 9.17
CA SER A 36 8.29 -2.97 8.91
C SER A 36 8.89 -3.55 10.20
N ARG A 37 9.10 -2.71 11.23
CA ARG A 37 9.79 -3.09 12.46
C ARG A 37 8.84 -3.59 13.54
N ASP A 38 7.75 -2.84 13.78
CA ASP A 38 6.84 -3.07 14.90
C ASP A 38 5.57 -3.82 14.45
N GLY A 39 5.34 -3.88 13.11
CA GLY A 39 4.15 -4.48 12.54
C GLY A 39 2.89 -3.62 12.73
N ILE A 40 1.73 -4.26 12.62
CA ILE A 40 0.42 -3.64 12.79
C ILE A 40 -0.19 -4.05 14.13
N ASP A 41 -0.81 -3.09 14.83
CA ASP A 41 -1.58 -3.39 16.03
C ASP A 41 -2.83 -4.23 15.72
N ARG A 42 -3.20 -5.12 16.64
CA ARG A 42 -4.36 -6.01 16.48
C ARG A 42 -5.68 -5.26 16.30
N HIS A 43 -5.86 -4.13 16.97
CA HIS A 43 -7.05 -3.29 16.82
C HIS A 43 -7.08 -2.61 15.45
N GLU A 44 -5.95 -2.11 15.01
CA GLU A 44 -5.79 -1.51 13.68
C GLU A 44 -6.07 -2.54 12.60
N LEU A 45 -5.50 -3.74 12.70
CA LEU A 45 -5.75 -4.84 11.76
C LEU A 45 -7.23 -5.23 11.72
N LYS A 46 -7.87 -5.40 12.88
CA LYS A 46 -9.29 -5.74 12.95
C LYS A 46 -10.15 -4.69 12.25
N ARG A 47 -9.93 -3.41 12.57
CA ARG A 47 -10.67 -2.31 11.95
C ARG A 47 -10.46 -2.25 10.44
N THR A 48 -9.23 -2.45 9.98
CA THR A 48 -8.90 -2.47 8.55
C THR A 48 -9.60 -3.64 7.84
N LYS A 49 -9.63 -4.83 8.43
CA LYS A 49 -10.35 -5.98 7.88
C LYS A 49 -11.84 -5.68 7.73
N GLU A 50 -12.49 -5.13 8.76
CA GLU A 50 -13.91 -4.77 8.70
C GLU A 50 -14.17 -3.72 7.61
N GLN A 51 -13.31 -2.71 7.50
CA GLN A 51 -13.41 -1.70 6.45
C GLN A 51 -13.25 -2.32 5.04
N MET A 52 -12.29 -3.23 4.87
CA MET A 52 -12.08 -3.92 3.58
C MET A 52 -13.28 -4.79 3.22
N LYS A 53 -13.82 -5.56 4.16
CA LYS A 53 -15.03 -6.39 3.93
C LYS A 53 -16.23 -5.54 3.56
N GLY A 54 -16.48 -4.45 4.29
CA GLY A 54 -17.55 -3.51 3.97
C GLY A 54 -17.39 -2.88 2.59
N GLY A 55 -16.19 -2.41 2.24
CA GLY A 55 -15.89 -1.87 0.92
C GLY A 55 -16.07 -2.90 -0.21
N LEU A 56 -15.67 -4.15 0.04
CA LEU A 56 -15.85 -5.24 -0.91
C LEU A 56 -17.34 -5.52 -1.16
N MET A 57 -18.15 -5.61 -0.12
CA MET A 57 -19.61 -5.81 -0.25
C MET A 57 -20.26 -4.69 -1.05
N LEU A 58 -19.98 -3.43 -0.70
CA LEU A 58 -20.51 -2.27 -1.41
C LEU A 58 -20.05 -2.23 -2.89
N SER A 59 -18.81 -2.60 -3.17
CA SER A 59 -18.30 -2.63 -4.54
C SER A 59 -19.03 -3.63 -5.43
N LEU A 60 -19.49 -4.74 -4.85
CA LEU A 60 -20.21 -5.78 -5.58
C LEU A 60 -21.71 -5.50 -5.77
N GLU A 61 -22.26 -4.45 -5.17
CA GLU A 61 -23.61 -3.96 -5.48
C GLU A 61 -23.67 -3.34 -6.88
N SER A 62 -22.56 -2.77 -7.35
CA SER A 62 -22.45 -2.18 -8.69
C SER A 62 -22.27 -3.26 -9.76
N SER A 63 -23.20 -3.33 -10.72
CA SER A 63 -23.11 -4.23 -11.88
C SER A 63 -21.83 -3.99 -12.69
N HIS A 64 -21.39 -2.75 -12.82
CA HIS A 64 -20.15 -2.38 -13.49
C HIS A 64 -18.92 -2.96 -12.76
N SER A 65 -18.87 -2.85 -11.44
CA SER A 65 -17.79 -3.41 -10.63
C SER A 65 -17.76 -4.93 -10.68
N ARG A 66 -18.93 -5.58 -10.65
CA ARG A 66 -19.04 -7.04 -10.82
C ARG A 66 -18.55 -7.50 -12.20
N MET A 67 -18.95 -6.80 -13.25
CA MET A 67 -18.50 -7.07 -14.63
C MET A 67 -16.97 -6.94 -14.73
N ASN A 68 -16.41 -5.84 -14.23
CA ASN A 68 -14.97 -5.62 -14.26
C ASN A 68 -14.19 -6.67 -13.44
N LYS A 69 -14.73 -7.09 -12.29
CA LYS A 69 -14.14 -8.16 -11.49
C LYS A 69 -14.12 -9.47 -12.27
N LEU A 70 -15.24 -9.88 -12.84
CA LEU A 70 -15.33 -11.12 -13.63
C LEU A 70 -14.38 -11.12 -14.82
N ALA A 71 -14.30 -9.99 -15.55
CA ALA A 71 -13.37 -9.84 -16.65
C ALA A 71 -11.90 -9.93 -16.22
N LYS A 72 -11.55 -9.33 -15.09
CA LYS A 72 -10.19 -9.45 -14.53
C LYS A 72 -9.88 -10.86 -14.04
N ASP A 73 -10.81 -11.51 -13.38
CA ASP A 73 -10.65 -12.89 -12.92
C ASP A 73 -10.37 -13.81 -14.10
N GLU A 74 -11.12 -13.67 -15.21
CA GLU A 74 -10.94 -14.47 -16.42
C GLU A 74 -9.62 -14.17 -17.14
N LEU A 75 -9.32 -12.90 -17.37
CA LEU A 75 -8.17 -12.48 -18.18
C LEU A 75 -6.81 -12.61 -17.47
N ILE A 76 -6.79 -12.37 -16.16
CA ILE A 76 -5.54 -12.26 -15.39
C ILE A 76 -5.34 -13.47 -14.48
N SER A 77 -6.32 -13.76 -13.65
CA SER A 77 -6.17 -14.75 -12.59
C SER A 77 -6.53 -16.17 -13.03
N ARG A 78 -7.34 -16.30 -14.08
CA ARG A 78 -7.95 -17.56 -14.54
C ARG A 78 -8.62 -18.35 -13.41
N ALA A 79 -9.05 -17.66 -12.37
CA ALA A 79 -9.67 -18.21 -11.18
C ALA A 79 -10.79 -17.28 -10.70
N HIS A 80 -12.00 -17.79 -10.64
CA HIS A 80 -13.14 -17.06 -10.11
C HIS A 80 -13.15 -17.19 -8.58
N THR A 81 -12.91 -16.10 -7.90
CA THR A 81 -13.00 -16.06 -6.43
C THR A 81 -14.36 -15.46 -6.05
N ASN A 82 -15.18 -16.23 -5.34
CA ASN A 82 -16.45 -15.74 -4.83
C ASN A 82 -16.25 -14.79 -3.62
N LEU A 83 -17.31 -14.10 -3.21
CA LEU A 83 -17.26 -13.14 -2.11
C LEU A 83 -16.87 -13.79 -0.78
N GLU A 84 -17.38 -14.97 -0.51
CA GLU A 84 -17.14 -15.71 0.75
C GLU A 84 -15.67 -16.09 0.87
N ASP A 85 -15.06 -16.60 -0.19
CA ASP A 85 -13.63 -16.92 -0.23
C ASP A 85 -12.76 -15.68 -0.04
N MET A 86 -13.17 -14.54 -0.60
CA MET A 86 -12.45 -13.26 -0.41
C MET A 86 -12.52 -12.81 1.05
N ILE A 87 -13.68 -12.92 1.69
CA ILE A 87 -13.86 -12.60 3.11
C ILE A 87 -12.99 -13.53 3.97
N LEU A 88 -13.00 -14.82 3.71
CA LEU A 88 -12.16 -15.80 4.42
C LEU A 88 -10.67 -15.48 4.28
N LYS A 89 -10.21 -15.10 3.09
CA LYS A 89 -8.83 -14.68 2.86
C LYS A 89 -8.48 -13.43 3.66
N ILE A 90 -9.37 -12.42 3.71
CA ILE A 90 -9.18 -11.21 4.52
C ILE A 90 -9.10 -11.57 6.01
N ASP A 91 -10.02 -12.41 6.50
CA ASP A 91 -10.05 -12.81 7.90
C ASP A 91 -8.82 -13.66 8.30
N GLY A 92 -8.27 -14.41 7.37
CA GLY A 92 -7.06 -15.20 7.57
C GLY A 92 -5.75 -14.40 7.65
N ILE A 93 -5.74 -13.11 7.29
CA ILE A 93 -4.53 -12.28 7.35
C ILE A 93 -4.08 -12.10 8.81
N THR A 94 -2.79 -12.31 9.07
CA THR A 94 -2.19 -12.15 10.39
C THR A 94 -1.26 -10.92 10.46
N PRO A 95 -1.01 -10.37 11.66
CA PRO A 95 -0.03 -9.29 11.83
C PRO A 95 1.36 -9.66 11.32
N GLN A 96 1.76 -10.92 11.51
CA GLN A 96 3.06 -11.43 11.08
C GLN A 96 3.21 -11.41 9.55
N GLN A 97 2.17 -11.81 8.82
CA GLN A 97 2.18 -11.75 7.36
C GLN A 97 2.31 -10.31 6.85
N ILE A 98 1.63 -9.35 7.50
CA ILE A 98 1.76 -7.94 7.13
C ILE A 98 3.17 -7.42 7.39
N SER A 99 3.75 -7.74 8.54
CA SER A 99 5.13 -7.36 8.87
C SER A 99 6.13 -7.95 7.87
N GLN A 100 5.98 -9.22 7.51
CA GLN A 100 6.84 -9.88 6.53
C GLN A 100 6.76 -9.20 5.17
N VAL A 101 5.55 -8.95 4.67
CA VAL A 101 5.34 -8.24 3.40
C VAL A 101 5.91 -6.82 3.44
N ALA A 102 5.78 -6.13 4.58
CA ALA A 102 6.35 -4.79 4.74
C ALA A 102 7.89 -4.82 4.68
N GLN A 103 8.53 -5.78 5.34
CA GLN A 103 9.99 -5.97 5.27
C GLN A 103 10.46 -6.31 3.86
N ASP A 104 9.72 -7.17 3.15
CA ASP A 104 10.06 -7.57 1.79
C ASP A 104 9.91 -6.44 0.77
N LEU A 105 8.93 -5.55 0.96
CA LEU A 105 8.62 -4.47 0.01
C LEU A 105 9.39 -3.18 0.27
N PHE A 106 9.55 -2.80 1.53
CA PHE A 106 10.12 -1.50 1.88
C PHE A 106 11.64 -1.56 2.10
N THR A 107 12.34 -2.13 1.13
CA THR A 107 13.80 -2.06 1.09
C THR A 107 14.27 -0.86 0.27
N PRO A 108 15.43 -0.27 0.56
CA PRO A 108 15.94 0.92 -0.14
C PRO A 108 15.97 0.75 -1.67
N GLU A 109 16.27 -0.46 -2.15
CA GLU A 109 16.41 -0.79 -3.58
C GLU A 109 15.06 -0.83 -4.31
N LYS A 110 13.96 -1.02 -3.58
CA LYS A 110 12.61 -1.11 -4.14
C LYS A 110 11.83 0.19 -4.04
N ILE A 111 12.38 1.22 -3.39
CA ILE A 111 11.69 2.50 -3.18
C ILE A 111 12.13 3.50 -4.23
N ALA A 112 11.16 4.07 -4.95
CA ALA A 112 11.35 5.20 -5.83
C ALA A 112 10.58 6.41 -5.32
N LEU A 113 11.20 7.58 -5.37
CA LEU A 113 10.59 8.85 -5.01
C LEU A 113 10.49 9.76 -6.23
N THR A 114 9.29 10.25 -6.51
CA THR A 114 9.06 11.27 -7.53
C THR A 114 8.45 12.50 -6.89
N GLY A 115 9.05 13.66 -7.12
CA GLY A 115 8.53 14.94 -6.64
C GLY A 115 8.33 15.91 -7.80
N LEU A 116 7.19 16.60 -7.83
CA LEU A 116 6.88 17.65 -8.80
C LEU A 116 6.48 18.91 -8.04
N GLY A 117 7.20 20.02 -8.31
CA GLY A 117 6.91 21.29 -7.66
C GLY A 117 8.14 22.23 -7.57
N PRO A 118 7.98 23.41 -6.99
CA PRO A 118 9.05 24.41 -6.84
C PRO A 118 9.98 24.01 -5.66
N LEU A 119 10.74 22.93 -5.85
CA LEU A 119 11.66 22.42 -4.85
C LEU A 119 13.08 22.99 -5.06
N SER A 120 13.72 23.44 -3.99
CA SER A 120 15.12 23.86 -4.04
C SER A 120 16.07 22.65 -4.15
N SER A 121 17.26 22.86 -4.73
CA SER A 121 18.28 21.82 -4.84
C SER A 121 18.68 21.22 -3.48
N ARG A 122 18.62 22.01 -2.41
CA ARG A 122 18.87 21.56 -1.04
C ARG A 122 17.78 20.55 -0.58
N GLN A 123 16.53 20.88 -0.82
CA GLN A 123 15.41 19.98 -0.51
C GLN A 123 15.52 18.68 -1.29
N VAL A 124 15.78 18.73 -2.59
CA VAL A 124 15.95 17.51 -3.41
C VAL A 124 17.03 16.59 -2.85
N LYS A 125 18.19 17.14 -2.43
CA LYS A 125 19.25 16.35 -1.80
C LYS A 125 18.84 15.77 -0.43
N ALA A 126 18.13 16.54 0.39
CA ALA A 126 17.63 16.06 1.68
C ALA A 126 16.64 14.89 1.50
N LEU A 127 15.74 15.00 0.51
CA LEU A 127 14.72 14.01 0.20
C LEU A 127 15.34 12.69 -0.27
N SER A 128 16.32 12.72 -1.16
CA SER A 128 17.00 11.51 -1.65
C SER A 128 17.75 10.76 -0.54
N GLY A 129 18.29 11.47 0.45
CA GLY A 129 18.98 10.86 1.59
C GLY A 129 18.07 10.24 2.67
N GLN A 130 16.81 10.62 2.73
CA GLN A 130 15.88 10.09 3.75
C GLN A 130 15.45 8.64 3.48
N PHE A 131 15.24 8.28 2.21
CA PHE A 131 14.82 6.92 1.85
C PHE A 131 15.97 5.91 1.86
N GLN A 132 17.22 6.34 1.70
CA GLN A 132 18.38 5.46 1.89
C GLN A 132 18.59 5.03 3.35
N LYS A 133 17.91 5.68 4.30
CA LYS A 133 17.97 5.38 5.73
C LYS A 133 16.80 4.53 6.23
N ILE A 134 15.96 4.02 5.35
CA ILE A 134 14.95 3.03 5.74
C ILE A 134 15.71 1.71 5.93
N PRO A 135 15.92 1.22 7.15
CA PRO A 135 16.61 -0.06 7.36
C PRO A 135 15.72 -1.18 6.82
N ALA A 136 16.38 -2.14 6.21
CA ALA A 136 15.78 -3.42 5.93
C ALA A 136 15.30 -4.09 7.21
#